data_77e5842282c8bdab0513a3b928c7be12
#
_entry.id   77e5842282c8bdab0513a3b928c7be12
#
_cell.length_a   1.000
_cell.length_b   1.000
_cell.length_c   1.000
_cell.angle_alpha   90.00
_cell.angle_beta   90.00
_cell.angle_gamma   90.00
#
_symmetry.space_group_name_H-M   'P 1'
#
loop_
_entity.id
_entity.type
_entity.pdbx_description
1 polymer ?
#
loop_
_entity_poly.entity_id
_entity_poly.type
_entity_poly.pdbx_seq_one_letter_code
_entity_poly.pdbx_strand_id
1 'polypeptide(L)'
;MQEIRTPGMQHVVLSQKSLADYAPIAGESVIAGIERLARPLQGARVLHISSTAYGGGVAEMLHTLIPLMRSAGLDAEWAIINGNDDFFTATKSMHNALQGMDLELTNAMRAAYLHANV
;
A
#
# COMPACT_ATOMS: atom_id res chain seq x y z
N MET A 1 -7.91 -7.00 19.15
CA MET A 1 -6.98 -6.20 18.34
C MET A 1 -7.70 -4.92 17.96
N GLN A 2 -7.24 -3.77 18.41
CA GLN A 2 -7.86 -2.50 18.02
C GLN A 2 -7.43 -2.18 16.57
N GLU A 3 -8.39 -2.14 15.64
CA GLU A 3 -8.20 -1.53 14.33
C GLU A 3 -7.69 -0.10 14.53
N ILE A 4 -6.53 0.21 13.95
CA ILE A 4 -6.11 1.61 13.88
C ILE A 4 -6.97 2.26 12.79
N ARG A 5 -8.05 2.89 13.20
CA ARG A 5 -8.80 3.77 12.30
C ARG A 5 -8.00 5.05 12.13
N THR A 6 -7.30 5.16 11.03
CA THR A 6 -6.68 6.41 10.62
C THR A 6 -7.75 7.28 9.98
N PRO A 7 -8.11 8.44 10.57
CA PRO A 7 -9.10 9.33 9.96
C PRO A 7 -8.70 9.69 8.53
N GLY A 8 -9.67 9.68 7.62
CA GLY A 8 -9.43 10.03 6.21
C GLY A 8 -8.82 8.93 5.35
N MET A 9 -8.68 7.70 5.86
CA MET A 9 -8.17 6.56 5.11
C MET A 9 -9.16 5.41 5.10
N GLN A 10 -9.15 4.64 4.03
CA GLN A 10 -9.92 3.42 3.89
C GLN A 10 -8.99 2.21 3.96
N HIS A 11 -9.26 1.30 4.90
CA HIS A 11 -8.53 0.04 4.99
C HIS A 11 -8.97 -0.94 3.89
N VAL A 12 -7.99 -1.60 3.29
CA VAL A 12 -8.21 -2.58 2.23
C VAL A 12 -8.37 -3.95 2.86
N VAL A 13 -9.47 -4.62 2.53
CA VAL A 13 -9.72 -6.00 2.94
C VAL A 13 -8.97 -6.94 2.00
N LEU A 14 -8.16 -7.82 2.57
CA LEU A 14 -7.29 -8.73 1.84
C LEU A 14 -7.63 -10.18 2.14
N SER A 15 -7.49 -11.04 1.13
CA SER A 15 -7.56 -12.49 1.30
C SER A 15 -6.35 -13.00 2.10
N GLN A 16 -6.53 -14.12 2.80
CA GLN A 16 -5.43 -14.79 3.49
C GLN A 16 -4.55 -15.54 2.48
N LYS A 17 -3.26 -15.54 2.75
CA LYS A 17 -2.25 -16.34 2.02
C LYS A 17 -1.29 -16.97 3.04
N SER A 18 -0.67 -18.07 2.64
CA SER A 18 0.34 -18.73 3.45
C SER A 18 1.68 -18.78 2.72
N LEU A 19 2.77 -18.50 3.41
CA LEU A 19 4.12 -18.69 2.87
C LEU A 19 4.36 -20.13 2.44
N ALA A 20 3.79 -21.11 3.18
CA ALA A 20 3.93 -22.53 2.86
C ALA A 20 3.43 -22.89 1.45
N ASP A 21 2.40 -22.19 0.94
CA ASP A 21 1.85 -22.42 -0.39
C ASP A 21 2.84 -22.07 -1.51
N TYR A 22 3.85 -21.28 -1.21
CA TYR A 22 4.89 -20.87 -2.15
C TYR A 22 6.12 -21.79 -2.14
N ALA A 23 6.23 -22.72 -1.18
CA ALA A 23 7.36 -23.63 -1.09
C ALA A 23 7.60 -24.45 -2.37
N PRO A 24 6.57 -24.97 -3.08
CA PRO A 24 6.77 -25.70 -4.34
C PRO A 24 7.39 -24.85 -5.47
N ILE A 25 7.26 -23.51 -5.39
CA ILE A 25 7.76 -22.58 -6.40
C ILE A 25 9.10 -21.98 -5.97
N ALA A 26 9.16 -21.46 -4.76
CA ALA A 26 10.33 -20.74 -4.24
C ALA A 26 11.39 -21.68 -3.62
N GLY A 27 11.00 -22.87 -3.21
CA GLY A 27 11.81 -23.80 -2.45
C GLY A 27 11.68 -23.64 -0.93
N GLU A 28 11.74 -24.74 -0.21
CA GLU A 28 11.59 -24.73 1.26
C GLU A 28 12.68 -23.95 1.97
N SER A 29 13.89 -23.91 1.44
CA SER A 29 14.99 -23.13 2.01
C SER A 29 14.74 -21.61 1.99
N VAL A 30 14.06 -21.12 0.95
CA VAL A 30 13.65 -19.70 0.85
C VAL A 30 12.58 -19.40 1.89
N ILE A 31 11.57 -20.26 2.02
CA ILE A 31 10.51 -20.09 3.01
C ILE A 31 11.08 -20.11 4.43
N ALA A 32 11.93 -21.08 4.76
CA ALA A 32 12.60 -21.15 6.06
C ALA A 32 13.49 -19.93 6.33
N GLY A 33 14.13 -19.40 5.30
CA GLY A 33 14.90 -18.16 5.36
C GLY A 33 14.05 -16.95 5.73
N ILE A 34 12.89 -16.80 5.09
CA ILE A 34 11.93 -15.73 5.38
C ILE A 34 11.42 -15.85 6.83
N GLU A 35 11.00 -17.04 7.25
CA GLU A 35 10.50 -17.29 8.61
C GLU A 35 11.57 -16.98 9.67
N ARG A 36 12.81 -17.37 9.42
CA ARG A 36 13.93 -17.07 10.31
C ARG A 36 14.17 -15.58 10.46
N LEU A 37 14.14 -14.83 9.35
CA LEU A 37 14.34 -13.37 9.36
C LEU A 37 13.15 -12.64 9.98
N ALA A 38 11.94 -13.20 9.88
CA ALA A 38 10.73 -12.62 10.45
C ALA A 38 10.62 -12.84 11.98
N ARG A 39 11.33 -13.80 12.55
CA ARG A 39 11.23 -14.09 14.01
C ARG A 39 11.40 -12.87 14.91
N PRO A 40 12.41 -11.99 14.73
CA PRO A 40 12.55 -10.79 15.58
C PRO A 40 11.47 -9.73 15.30
N LEU A 41 10.69 -9.88 14.24
CA LEU A 41 9.64 -8.96 13.81
C LEU A 41 8.21 -9.44 14.13
N GLN A 42 8.07 -10.52 14.91
CA GLN A 42 6.74 -11.03 15.27
C GLN A 42 5.92 -9.96 15.97
N GLY A 43 4.69 -9.73 15.44
CA GLY A 43 3.79 -8.70 15.94
C GLY A 43 4.20 -7.26 15.59
N ALA A 44 5.27 -7.05 14.85
CA ALA A 44 5.65 -5.71 14.40
C ALA A 44 4.57 -5.14 13.49
N ARG A 45 4.18 -3.89 13.74
CA ARG A 45 3.10 -3.21 13.01
C ARG A 45 3.66 -2.50 11.79
N VAL A 46 3.08 -2.80 10.63
CA VAL A 46 3.45 -2.20 9.35
C VAL A 46 2.19 -1.71 8.66
N LEU A 47 2.12 -0.42 8.37
CA LEU A 47 1.04 0.18 7.61
C LEU A 47 1.57 0.61 6.23
N HIS A 48 1.02 0.02 5.18
CA HIS A 48 1.22 0.46 3.80
C HIS A 48 0.13 1.49 3.45
N ILE A 49 0.53 2.60 2.87
CA ILE A 49 -0.39 3.63 2.42
C ILE A 49 -0.16 3.87 0.94
N SER A 50 -1.22 3.82 0.15
CA SER A 50 -1.18 4.12 -1.28
C SER A 50 -2.43 4.89 -1.72
N SER A 51 -2.43 5.35 -2.96
CA SER A 51 -3.54 6.15 -3.52
C SER A 51 -4.75 5.32 -3.95
N THR A 52 -4.53 4.04 -4.30
CA THR A 52 -5.58 3.17 -4.84
C THR A 52 -5.35 1.72 -4.43
N ALA A 53 -6.45 0.98 -4.30
CA ALA A 53 -6.43 -0.47 -4.07
C ALA A 53 -6.41 -1.30 -5.35
N TYR A 54 -6.62 -0.68 -6.52
CA TYR A 54 -6.73 -1.35 -7.80
C TYR A 54 -6.04 -0.53 -8.89
N GLY A 55 -5.53 -1.24 -9.89
CA GLY A 55 -4.79 -0.63 -10.99
C GLY A 55 -3.38 -0.20 -10.60
N GLY A 56 -2.44 -0.46 -11.50
CA GLY A 56 -1.03 -0.20 -11.29
C GLY A 56 -0.29 -1.29 -10.52
N GLY A 57 1.02 -1.35 -10.72
CA GLY A 57 1.86 -2.44 -10.21
C GLY A 57 1.98 -2.49 -8.70
N VAL A 58 1.93 -1.34 -8.02
CA VAL A 58 2.03 -1.28 -6.55
C VAL A 58 0.81 -1.93 -5.91
N ALA A 59 -0.40 -1.57 -6.32
CA ALA A 59 -1.63 -2.15 -5.78
C ALA A 59 -1.69 -3.66 -6.05
N GLU A 60 -1.35 -4.08 -7.26
CA GLU A 60 -1.32 -5.49 -7.64
C GLU A 60 -0.34 -6.30 -6.75
N MET A 61 0.85 -5.77 -6.52
CA MET A 61 1.84 -6.39 -5.64
C MET A 61 1.36 -6.48 -4.18
N LEU A 62 0.75 -5.42 -3.65
CA LEU A 62 0.32 -5.35 -2.26
C LEU A 62 -0.80 -6.35 -1.92
N HIS A 63 -1.67 -6.70 -2.87
CA HIS A 63 -2.68 -7.75 -2.70
C HIS A 63 -2.09 -9.12 -2.33
N THR A 64 -0.84 -9.37 -2.68
CA THR A 64 -0.12 -10.60 -2.34
C THR A 64 0.89 -10.39 -1.22
N LEU A 65 1.66 -9.31 -1.26
CA LEU A 65 2.73 -9.06 -0.31
C LEU A 65 2.21 -8.92 1.14
N ILE A 66 1.14 -8.16 1.36
CA ILE A 66 0.65 -7.91 2.72
C ILE A 66 0.11 -9.19 3.38
N PRO A 67 -0.72 -10.03 2.72
CA PRO A 67 -1.08 -11.33 3.26
C PRO A 67 0.12 -12.22 3.57
N LEU A 68 1.17 -12.21 2.78
CA LEU A 68 2.40 -12.96 3.06
C LEU A 68 3.18 -12.41 4.25
N MET A 69 3.24 -11.09 4.42
CA MET A 69 3.81 -10.47 5.63
C MET A 69 3.05 -10.89 6.88
N ARG A 70 1.72 -10.96 6.82
CA ARG A 70 0.89 -11.49 7.91
C ARG A 70 1.17 -12.96 8.19
N SER A 71 1.31 -13.78 7.15
CA SER A 71 1.72 -15.18 7.27
C SER A 71 3.08 -15.34 7.94
N ALA A 72 4.00 -14.40 7.72
CA ALA A 72 5.30 -14.36 8.38
C ALA A 72 5.24 -13.88 9.84
N GLY A 73 4.09 -13.42 10.33
CA GLY A 73 3.86 -13.02 11.72
C GLY A 73 3.89 -11.52 11.97
N LEU A 74 3.94 -10.68 10.95
CA LEU A 74 3.84 -9.24 11.10
C LEU A 74 2.36 -8.81 11.18
N ASP A 75 2.09 -7.73 11.91
CA ASP A 75 0.78 -7.07 11.90
C ASP A 75 0.78 -6.03 10.77
N ALA A 76 0.57 -6.52 9.54
CA ALA A 76 0.64 -5.71 8.33
C ALA A 76 -0.75 -5.29 7.86
N GLU A 77 -0.92 -4.01 7.62
CA GLU A 77 -2.15 -3.41 7.14
C GLU A 77 -1.93 -2.58 5.87
N TRP A 78 -2.99 -2.39 5.12
CA TRP A 78 -2.99 -1.54 3.95
C TRP A 78 -4.17 -0.58 3.99
N ALA A 79 -3.88 0.69 3.82
CA ALA A 79 -4.87 1.75 3.71
C ALA A 79 -4.67 2.55 2.42
N ILE A 80 -5.76 3.07 1.91
CA ILE A 80 -5.74 4.01 0.78
C ILE A 80 -6.25 5.38 1.23
N ILE A 81 -5.70 6.43 0.63
CA ILE A 81 -6.13 7.79 0.89
C ILE A 81 -7.48 8.07 0.24
N ASN A 82 -8.36 8.77 0.95
CA ASN A 82 -9.64 9.21 0.40
C ASN A 82 -9.45 10.54 -0.33
N GLY A 83 -9.13 10.46 -1.63
CA GLY A 83 -9.10 11.62 -2.52
C GLY A 83 -10.35 11.66 -3.39
N ASN A 84 -10.81 12.86 -3.76
CA ASN A 84 -11.81 13.03 -4.81
C ASN A 84 -11.14 13.10 -6.21
N ASP A 85 -11.97 13.18 -7.26
CA ASP A 85 -11.47 13.23 -8.63
C ASP A 85 -10.56 14.44 -8.90
N ASP A 86 -10.86 15.58 -8.31
CA ASP A 86 -10.04 16.79 -8.46
C ASP A 86 -8.65 16.62 -7.85
N PHE A 87 -8.57 15.96 -6.68
CA PHE A 87 -7.30 15.62 -6.04
C PHE A 87 -6.48 14.67 -6.91
N PHE A 88 -7.07 13.58 -7.39
CA PHE A 88 -6.35 12.62 -8.23
C PHE A 88 -5.98 13.20 -9.60
N THR A 89 -6.79 14.07 -10.17
CA THR A 89 -6.45 14.81 -11.40
C THR A 89 -5.23 15.71 -11.16
N ALA A 90 -5.20 16.44 -10.05
CA ALA A 90 -4.07 17.29 -9.69
C ALA A 90 -2.78 16.48 -9.47
N THR A 91 -2.84 15.41 -8.68
CA THR A 91 -1.66 14.57 -8.40
C THR A 91 -1.14 13.84 -9.63
N LYS A 92 -2.01 13.36 -10.52
CA LYS A 92 -1.63 12.74 -11.79
C LYS A 92 -0.97 13.76 -12.73
N SER A 93 -1.48 14.97 -12.78
CA SER A 93 -0.89 16.05 -13.57
C SER A 93 0.52 16.41 -13.07
N MET A 94 0.70 16.50 -11.75
CA MET A 94 2.02 16.72 -11.15
C MET A 94 2.99 15.58 -11.46
N HIS A 95 2.52 14.32 -11.36
CA HIS A 95 3.32 13.15 -11.72
C HIS A 95 3.78 13.19 -13.17
N ASN A 96 2.89 13.51 -14.10
CA ASN A 96 3.20 13.61 -15.51
C ASN A 96 4.17 14.78 -15.81
N ALA A 97 4.04 15.90 -15.09
CA ALA A 97 4.95 17.02 -15.21
C ALA A 97 6.37 16.67 -14.76
N LEU A 98 6.52 15.89 -13.70
CA LEU A 98 7.82 15.38 -13.25
C LEU A 98 8.47 14.44 -14.28
N GLN A 99 7.69 13.89 -15.20
CA GLN A 99 8.15 13.06 -16.31
C GLN A 99 8.28 13.84 -17.63
N GLY A 100 8.21 15.17 -17.59
CA GLY A 100 8.46 16.04 -18.74
C GLY A 100 7.23 16.60 -19.45
N MET A 101 6.03 16.44 -18.90
CA MET A 101 4.84 17.11 -19.42
C MET A 101 4.83 18.57 -18.98
N ASP A 102 4.56 19.49 -19.91
CA ASP A 102 4.35 20.89 -19.56
C ASP A 102 3.10 21.04 -18.70
N LEU A 103 3.27 21.63 -17.53
CA LEU A 103 2.18 21.87 -16.59
C LEU A 103 2.36 23.21 -15.89
N GLU A 104 1.30 23.99 -15.89
CA GLU A 104 1.17 25.13 -14.99
C GLU A 104 0.26 24.75 -13.81
N LEU A 105 0.79 24.86 -12.59
CA LEU A 105 0.02 24.59 -11.37
C LEU A 105 -1.00 25.71 -11.14
N THR A 106 -2.27 25.40 -11.34
CA THR A 106 -3.36 26.33 -11.08
C THR A 106 -3.70 26.45 -9.61
N ASN A 107 -4.33 27.54 -9.20
CA ASN A 107 -4.84 27.70 -7.83
C ASN A 107 -5.88 26.62 -7.47
N ALA A 108 -6.68 26.17 -8.43
CA ALA A 108 -7.65 25.10 -8.23
C ALA A 108 -6.96 23.75 -7.92
N MET A 109 -5.91 23.40 -8.65
CA MET A 109 -5.12 22.19 -8.40
C MET A 109 -4.45 22.24 -7.02
N ARG A 110 -3.89 23.39 -6.65
CA ARG A 110 -3.31 23.62 -5.33
C ARG A 110 -4.35 23.44 -4.23
N ALA A 111 -5.53 24.05 -4.40
CA ALA A 111 -6.61 23.94 -3.42
C ALA A 111 -7.09 22.50 -3.26
N ALA A 112 -7.29 21.76 -4.36
CA ALA A 112 -7.68 20.34 -4.34
C ALA A 112 -6.65 19.48 -3.61
N TYR A 113 -5.37 19.69 -3.87
CA TYR A 113 -4.29 18.98 -3.20
C TYR A 113 -4.26 19.25 -1.70
N LEU A 114 -4.29 20.52 -1.29
CA LEU A 114 -4.23 20.91 0.13
C LEU A 114 -5.47 20.41 0.89
N HIS A 115 -6.66 20.49 0.31
CA HIS A 115 -7.89 20.05 0.95
C HIS A 115 -7.88 18.55 1.31
N ALA A 116 -7.23 17.73 0.51
CA ALA A 116 -7.13 16.28 0.77
C ALA A 116 -6.05 15.91 1.81
N ASN A 117 -5.15 16.86 2.12
CA ASN A 117 -3.98 16.62 3.00
C ASN A 117 -4.05 17.34 4.34
N VAL A 118 -5.15 18.03 4.67
CA VAL A 118 -5.31 18.80 5.90
C VAL A 118 -6.40 18.27 6.80
#